data_b8a2273e49ecc31d590fdf10eb59fbc1
#
_entry.id   b8a2273e49ecc31d590fdf10eb59fbc1
#
_cell.length_a   1.000
_cell.length_b   1.000
_cell.length_c   1.000
_cell.angle_alpha   90.00
_cell.angle_beta   90.00
_cell.angle_gamma   90.00
#
_symmetry.space_group_name_H-M   'P 1'
#
loop_
_entity.id
_entity.type
_entity.pdbx_description
1 polymer ?
#
loop_
_entity_poly.entity_id
_entity_poly.type
_entity_poly.pdbx_seq_one_letter_code
_entity_poly.pdbx_strand_id
1 'polypeptide(L)'
;NIALVDVGAGTSDISITRDGSIIAYGMIPHAGDELTEVIVQHFLVDFNMAESIKLQSTTSDTVTYKDIMSIEHTIPAQDVWDVAAPVVDNIAQEVSTKIRELNGDKTVSACFVVGGGGKIHGFTEKLAEDLDLPEERVALRGEEVLGDVTFEQEDIKKDPLLVTPIGICLNYYDQRNNFIMVRFNGERIKLYDNNRLTIVDAALQAGFPNDELFPKRGTPINFTVNGVARLVRGEAGDGAVVTMNGKPASINTPLEPNSEIVIEPSTAGEAAVYKISQLDEYNHSVITFIINGRRVSCPRFVQVNGE
;
A
#
# COMPACT_ATOMS: atom_id res chain seq x y z
N ASN A 1 10.61 8.40 -4.93
CA ASN A 1 10.22 7.04 -4.53
C ASN A 1 11.27 6.05 -5.04
N ILE A 2 11.55 5.03 -4.28
CA ILE A 2 12.49 3.95 -4.61
C ILE A 2 11.71 2.64 -4.56
N ALA A 3 11.94 1.74 -5.53
CA ALA A 3 11.43 0.38 -5.48
C ALA A 3 12.46 -0.54 -4.83
N LEU A 4 11.98 -1.46 -4.00
CA LEU A 4 12.72 -2.60 -3.49
C LEU A 4 12.03 -3.86 -4.03
N VAL A 5 12.78 -4.71 -4.68
CA VAL A 5 12.27 -5.94 -5.31
C VAL A 5 13.04 -7.13 -4.76
N ASP A 6 12.37 -8.03 -4.07
CA ASP A 6 12.91 -9.32 -3.63
C ASP A 6 12.45 -10.41 -4.58
N VAL A 7 13.38 -10.90 -5.42
CA VAL A 7 13.10 -11.97 -6.37
C VAL A 7 13.49 -13.29 -5.73
N GLY A 8 12.48 -14.00 -5.25
CA GLY A 8 12.63 -15.31 -4.61
C GLY A 8 12.67 -16.47 -5.59
N ALA A 9 12.23 -17.63 -5.14
CA ALA A 9 12.04 -18.83 -5.95
C ALA A 9 10.73 -18.75 -6.75
N GLY A 10 9.59 -18.66 -6.07
CA GLY A 10 8.27 -18.68 -6.70
C GLY A 10 7.57 -17.32 -6.73
N THR A 11 8.05 -16.29 -6.03
CA THR A 11 7.42 -14.97 -5.96
C THR A 11 8.44 -13.85 -6.04
N SER A 12 8.00 -12.70 -6.58
CA SER A 12 8.75 -11.45 -6.50
C SER A 12 7.95 -10.44 -5.68
N ASP A 13 8.50 -10.02 -4.55
CA ASP A 13 7.90 -9.07 -3.62
C ASP A 13 8.39 -7.67 -3.91
N ILE A 14 7.46 -6.71 -4.00
CA ILE A 14 7.74 -5.35 -4.44
C ILE A 14 7.25 -4.36 -3.38
N SER A 15 8.15 -3.50 -2.93
CA SER A 15 7.84 -2.42 -2.00
C SER A 15 8.25 -1.08 -2.60
N ILE A 16 7.37 -0.09 -2.51
CA ILE A 16 7.70 1.30 -2.86
C ILE A 16 7.97 2.06 -1.57
N THR A 17 9.11 2.74 -1.52
CA THR A 17 9.52 3.52 -0.35
C THR A 17 9.63 5.01 -0.69
N ARG A 18 9.32 5.83 0.31
CA ARG A 18 9.55 7.27 0.28
C ARG A 18 10.07 7.71 1.65
N ASP A 19 11.18 8.45 1.64
CA ASP A 19 11.81 8.99 2.86
C ASP A 19 12.02 7.91 3.94
N GLY A 20 12.42 6.70 3.52
CA GLY A 20 12.68 5.57 4.40
C GLY A 20 11.44 4.80 4.88
N SER A 21 10.23 5.20 4.45
CA SER A 21 8.98 4.52 4.82
C SER A 21 8.38 3.79 3.63
N ILE A 22 7.84 2.59 3.87
CA ILE A 22 7.09 1.83 2.85
C ILE A 22 5.74 2.52 2.67
N ILE A 23 5.41 2.89 1.43
CA ILE A 23 4.15 3.56 1.06
C ILE A 23 3.22 2.68 0.24
N ALA A 24 3.75 1.63 -0.40
CA ALA A 24 2.97 0.64 -1.14
C ALA A 24 3.71 -0.69 -1.16
N TYR A 25 2.96 -1.77 -1.27
CA TYR A 25 3.46 -3.14 -1.34
C TYR A 25 2.62 -3.94 -2.32
N GLY A 26 3.26 -4.84 -3.05
CA GLY A 26 2.62 -5.79 -3.93
C GLY A 26 3.53 -6.99 -4.19
N MET A 27 2.99 -8.01 -4.84
CA MET A 27 3.68 -9.25 -5.17
C MET A 27 3.21 -9.73 -6.53
N ILE A 28 4.09 -10.40 -7.26
CA ILE A 28 3.78 -11.19 -8.44
C ILE A 28 4.17 -12.66 -8.19
N PRO A 29 3.39 -13.64 -8.69
CA PRO A 29 3.63 -15.06 -8.48
C PRO A 29 4.61 -15.64 -9.53
N HIS A 30 5.64 -14.87 -9.90
CA HIS A 30 6.64 -15.21 -10.91
C HIS A 30 8.03 -14.85 -10.41
N ALA A 31 8.97 -15.80 -10.46
CA ALA A 31 10.36 -15.63 -10.02
C ALA A 31 11.29 -16.75 -10.56
N GLY A 32 12.29 -17.14 -9.80
CA GLY A 32 13.36 -18.04 -10.21
C GLY A 32 12.95 -19.45 -10.64
N ASP A 33 11.83 -19.97 -10.15
CA ASP A 33 11.38 -21.34 -10.46
C ASP A 33 10.90 -21.47 -11.92
N GLU A 34 10.35 -20.42 -12.50
CA GLU A 34 9.95 -20.41 -13.92
C GLU A 34 11.15 -20.60 -14.85
N LEU A 35 12.30 -20.01 -14.50
CA LEU A 35 13.53 -20.26 -15.25
C LEU A 35 13.93 -21.72 -15.11
N THR A 36 13.86 -22.27 -13.90
CA THR A 36 14.21 -23.66 -13.66
C THR A 36 13.31 -24.60 -14.44
N GLU A 37 12.00 -24.31 -14.53
CA GLU A 37 11.05 -25.11 -15.32
C GLU A 37 11.37 -25.09 -16.83
N VAL A 38 11.74 -23.93 -17.38
CA VAL A 38 12.14 -23.84 -18.79
C VAL A 38 13.43 -24.64 -19.06
N ILE A 39 14.38 -24.58 -18.12
CA ILE A 39 15.63 -25.38 -18.20
C ILE A 39 15.29 -26.88 -18.13
N VAL A 40 14.42 -27.32 -17.21
CA VAL A 40 13.92 -28.69 -17.10
C VAL A 40 13.38 -29.18 -18.45
N GLN A 41 12.50 -28.38 -19.07
CA GLN A 41 11.86 -28.75 -20.32
C GLN A 41 12.81 -28.78 -21.52
N HIS A 42 13.72 -27.82 -21.60
CA HIS A 42 14.61 -27.70 -22.75
C HIS A 42 15.74 -28.72 -22.71
N PHE A 43 16.38 -28.93 -21.57
CA PHE A 43 17.53 -29.82 -21.43
C PHE A 43 17.13 -31.24 -21.00
N LEU A 44 15.84 -31.52 -20.82
CA LEU A 44 15.30 -32.82 -20.41
C LEU A 44 15.98 -33.35 -19.14
N VAL A 45 15.98 -32.53 -18.08
CA VAL A 45 16.59 -32.85 -16.79
C VAL A 45 15.53 -32.78 -15.69
N ASP A 46 15.84 -33.28 -14.49
CA ASP A 46 15.00 -33.01 -13.31
C ASP A 46 15.25 -31.62 -12.72
N PHE A 47 14.39 -31.22 -11.79
CA PHE A 47 14.44 -29.89 -11.19
C PHE A 47 15.80 -29.61 -10.49
N ASN A 48 16.37 -30.57 -9.78
CA ASN A 48 17.63 -30.39 -9.07
C ASN A 48 18.79 -30.20 -10.05
N MET A 49 18.78 -30.95 -11.16
CA MET A 49 19.77 -30.80 -12.21
C MET A 49 19.61 -29.46 -12.93
N ALA A 50 18.38 -29.00 -13.17
CA ALA A 50 18.11 -27.69 -13.75
C ALA A 50 18.61 -26.55 -12.85
N GLU A 51 18.42 -26.63 -11.53
CA GLU A 51 19.01 -25.71 -10.57
C GLU A 51 20.56 -25.73 -10.63
N SER A 52 21.16 -26.94 -10.76
CA SER A 52 22.59 -27.04 -10.92
C SER A 52 23.11 -26.42 -12.20
N ILE A 53 22.38 -26.59 -13.33
CA ILE A 53 22.66 -25.95 -14.62
C ILE A 53 22.63 -24.43 -14.48
N LYS A 54 21.56 -23.91 -13.88
CA LYS A 54 21.36 -22.49 -13.62
C LYS A 54 22.50 -21.89 -12.78
N LEU A 55 22.89 -22.54 -11.69
CA LEU A 55 24.01 -22.10 -10.85
C LEU A 55 25.37 -22.20 -11.56
N GLN A 56 25.65 -23.27 -12.30
CA GLN A 56 26.88 -23.39 -13.06
C GLN A 56 27.04 -22.31 -14.09
N SER A 57 25.96 -21.96 -14.80
CA SER A 57 25.96 -20.92 -15.83
C SER A 57 26.27 -19.51 -15.30
N THR A 58 26.07 -19.25 -13.98
CA THR A 58 26.47 -17.98 -13.36
C THR A 58 27.95 -17.93 -12.98
N THR A 59 28.64 -19.07 -12.91
CA THR A 59 30.00 -19.15 -12.36
C THR A 59 31.04 -19.67 -13.35
N SER A 60 30.58 -20.22 -14.48
CA SER A 60 31.43 -20.86 -15.48
C SER A 60 30.96 -20.58 -16.90
N ASP A 61 31.88 -20.48 -17.83
CA ASP A 61 31.57 -20.30 -19.27
C ASP A 61 30.94 -21.54 -19.90
N THR A 62 31.06 -22.69 -19.26
CA THR A 62 30.52 -23.98 -19.71
C THR A 62 29.78 -24.68 -18.58
N VAL A 63 28.69 -25.35 -18.95
CA VAL A 63 27.87 -26.14 -18.04
C VAL A 63 27.91 -27.60 -18.42
N THR A 64 28.15 -28.47 -17.46
CA THR A 64 28.12 -29.92 -17.65
C THR A 64 27.01 -30.55 -16.85
N TYR A 65 26.15 -31.34 -17.50
CA TYR A 65 25.04 -31.99 -16.87
C TYR A 65 24.74 -33.37 -17.49
N LYS A 66 23.91 -34.15 -16.80
CA LYS A 66 23.36 -35.41 -17.34
C LYS A 66 21.85 -35.25 -17.52
N ASP A 67 21.39 -35.63 -18.71
CA ASP A 67 19.97 -35.67 -19.01
C ASP A 67 19.26 -36.87 -18.35
N ILE A 68 17.94 -36.97 -18.52
CA ILE A 68 17.11 -38.05 -17.98
C ILE A 68 17.52 -39.43 -18.53
N MET A 69 18.26 -39.48 -19.64
CA MET A 69 18.80 -40.72 -20.23
C MET A 69 20.20 -41.01 -19.68
N SER A 70 20.72 -40.24 -18.72
CA SER A 70 22.05 -40.33 -18.14
C SER A 70 23.19 -40.06 -19.18
N ILE A 71 22.87 -39.38 -20.26
CA ILE A 71 23.85 -38.90 -21.24
C ILE A 71 24.47 -37.62 -20.74
N GLU A 72 25.80 -37.55 -20.75
CA GLU A 72 26.54 -36.37 -20.33
C GLU A 72 26.63 -35.37 -21.48
N HIS A 73 26.28 -34.09 -21.17
CA HIS A 73 26.37 -32.99 -22.07
C HIS A 73 27.25 -31.88 -21.51
N THR A 74 27.99 -31.21 -22.38
CA THR A 74 28.72 -29.98 -22.05
C THR A 74 28.34 -28.92 -23.05
N ILE A 75 27.81 -27.82 -22.57
CA ILE A 75 27.30 -26.72 -23.39
C ILE A 75 27.88 -25.38 -22.92
N PRO A 76 27.91 -24.34 -23.77
CA PRO A 76 28.19 -22.98 -23.32
C PRO A 76 27.13 -22.49 -22.34
N ALA A 77 27.52 -21.70 -21.34
CA ALA A 77 26.58 -21.05 -20.43
C ALA A 77 25.59 -20.15 -21.19
N GLN A 78 26.02 -19.59 -22.33
CA GLN A 78 25.15 -18.74 -23.18
C GLN A 78 23.91 -19.49 -23.66
N ASP A 79 24.02 -20.78 -24.00
CA ASP A 79 22.88 -21.57 -24.44
C ASP A 79 21.79 -21.67 -23.35
N VAL A 80 22.18 -21.66 -22.06
CA VAL A 80 21.24 -21.62 -20.93
C VAL A 80 20.53 -20.28 -20.87
N TRP A 81 21.28 -19.20 -21.05
CA TRP A 81 20.71 -17.86 -21.02
C TRP A 81 19.80 -17.55 -22.20
N ASP A 82 20.13 -18.04 -23.39
CA ASP A 82 19.28 -17.88 -24.58
C ASP A 82 17.94 -18.58 -24.41
N VAL A 83 17.91 -19.72 -23.74
CA VAL A 83 16.67 -20.45 -23.38
C VAL A 83 15.88 -19.72 -22.30
N ALA A 84 16.56 -19.11 -21.34
CA ALA A 84 15.93 -18.40 -20.21
C ALA A 84 15.43 -17.00 -20.59
N ALA A 85 16.01 -16.34 -21.60
CA ALA A 85 15.76 -14.94 -21.94
C ALA A 85 14.27 -14.56 -22.04
N PRO A 86 13.38 -15.34 -22.71
CA PRO A 86 11.96 -15.00 -22.80
C PRO A 86 11.25 -14.95 -21.43
N VAL A 87 11.67 -15.79 -20.48
CA VAL A 87 11.13 -15.84 -19.12
C VAL A 87 11.64 -14.64 -18.32
N VAL A 88 12.93 -14.31 -18.48
CA VAL A 88 13.53 -13.11 -17.86
C VAL A 88 12.80 -11.84 -18.31
N ASP A 89 12.56 -11.71 -19.62
CA ASP A 89 11.81 -10.59 -20.18
C ASP A 89 10.41 -10.49 -19.58
N ASN A 90 9.69 -11.61 -19.48
CA ASN A 90 8.34 -11.64 -18.91
C ASN A 90 8.34 -11.22 -17.43
N ILE A 91 9.22 -11.77 -16.62
CA ILE A 91 9.32 -11.42 -15.19
C ILE A 91 9.68 -9.94 -15.02
N ALA A 92 10.65 -9.42 -15.78
CA ALA A 92 11.03 -8.00 -15.73
C ALA A 92 9.87 -7.09 -16.10
N GLN A 93 9.11 -7.42 -17.16
CA GLN A 93 7.93 -6.68 -17.59
C GLN A 93 6.83 -6.68 -16.52
N GLU A 94 6.55 -7.81 -15.89
CA GLU A 94 5.54 -7.90 -14.83
C GLU A 94 5.97 -7.11 -13.59
N VAL A 95 7.24 -7.21 -13.17
CA VAL A 95 7.80 -6.43 -12.07
C VAL A 95 7.71 -4.94 -12.37
N SER A 96 8.11 -4.50 -13.56
CA SER A 96 8.06 -3.08 -13.96
C SER A 96 6.63 -2.55 -13.98
N THR A 97 5.69 -3.33 -14.51
CA THR A 97 4.26 -3.01 -14.53
C THR A 97 3.73 -2.85 -13.11
N LYS A 98 4.07 -3.78 -12.22
CA LYS A 98 3.65 -3.73 -10.82
C LYS A 98 4.25 -2.55 -10.07
N ILE A 99 5.51 -2.22 -10.32
CA ILE A 99 6.16 -1.02 -9.76
C ILE A 99 5.40 0.25 -10.18
N ARG A 100 5.05 0.39 -11.46
CA ARG A 100 4.29 1.54 -11.95
C ARG A 100 2.90 1.61 -11.32
N GLU A 101 2.18 0.49 -11.27
CA GLU A 101 0.86 0.39 -10.61
C GLU A 101 0.94 0.89 -9.16
N LEU A 102 1.89 0.38 -8.38
CA LEU A 102 2.09 0.74 -6.98
C LEU A 102 2.57 2.20 -6.78
N ASN A 103 3.17 2.80 -7.80
CA ASN A 103 3.71 4.16 -7.77
C ASN A 103 2.81 5.19 -8.47
N GLY A 104 1.54 4.86 -8.71
CA GLY A 104 0.56 5.76 -9.34
C GLY A 104 0.87 6.04 -10.81
N ASP A 105 1.14 4.99 -11.57
CA ASP A 105 1.47 4.97 -13.00
C ASP A 105 2.72 5.77 -13.38
N LYS A 106 3.64 5.96 -12.42
CA LYS A 106 4.91 6.67 -12.63
C LYS A 106 6.09 5.74 -12.36
N THR A 107 7.19 5.97 -13.09
CA THR A 107 8.44 5.28 -12.76
C THR A 107 9.01 5.76 -11.41
N VAL A 108 9.91 4.98 -10.84
CA VAL A 108 10.62 5.28 -9.60
C VAL A 108 11.95 5.97 -9.90
N SER A 109 12.61 6.52 -8.89
CA SER A 109 13.92 7.17 -9.05
C SER A 109 15.07 6.16 -9.11
N ALA A 110 14.89 5.01 -8.48
CA ALA A 110 15.82 3.87 -8.48
C ALA A 110 15.09 2.59 -8.09
N CYS A 111 15.66 1.44 -8.47
CA CYS A 111 15.16 0.14 -8.11
C CYS A 111 16.32 -0.69 -7.52
N PHE A 112 16.13 -1.24 -6.33
CA PHE A 112 17.08 -2.15 -5.70
C PHE A 112 16.50 -3.55 -5.69
N VAL A 113 17.27 -4.48 -6.24
CA VAL A 113 16.91 -5.89 -6.34
C VAL A 113 17.69 -6.68 -5.28
N VAL A 114 17.02 -7.59 -4.61
CA VAL A 114 17.59 -8.56 -3.68
C VAL A 114 17.05 -9.95 -3.97
N GLY A 115 17.47 -10.94 -3.21
CA GLY A 115 17.01 -12.32 -3.38
C GLY A 115 17.85 -13.11 -4.39
N GLY A 116 17.68 -14.44 -4.34
CA GLY A 116 18.43 -15.38 -5.20
C GLY A 116 18.10 -15.23 -6.68
N GLY A 117 16.81 -14.98 -7.00
CA GLY A 117 16.33 -14.75 -8.35
C GLY A 117 16.87 -13.46 -8.97
N GLY A 118 17.24 -12.47 -8.14
CA GLY A 118 17.83 -11.22 -8.63
C GLY A 118 19.17 -11.38 -9.35
N LYS A 119 19.84 -12.55 -9.21
CA LYS A 119 21.08 -12.88 -9.92
C LYS A 119 20.86 -13.39 -11.35
N ILE A 120 19.64 -13.47 -11.79
CA ILE A 120 19.31 -13.94 -13.13
C ILE A 120 20.00 -13.04 -14.15
N HIS A 121 20.72 -13.66 -15.08
CA HIS A 121 21.46 -12.95 -16.13
C HIS A 121 20.52 -12.08 -16.97
N GLY A 122 20.85 -10.81 -17.15
CA GLY A 122 20.08 -9.87 -17.95
C GLY A 122 18.84 -9.29 -17.26
N PHE A 123 18.49 -9.73 -16.02
CA PHE A 123 17.27 -9.30 -15.36
C PHE A 123 17.31 -7.81 -14.97
N THR A 124 18.40 -7.34 -14.37
CA THR A 124 18.53 -5.93 -13.93
C THR A 124 18.57 -4.97 -15.11
N GLU A 125 19.25 -5.35 -16.19
CA GLU A 125 19.33 -4.60 -17.43
C GLU A 125 17.95 -4.47 -18.08
N LYS A 126 17.23 -5.60 -18.18
CA LYS A 126 15.88 -5.61 -18.74
C LYS A 126 14.89 -4.83 -17.89
N LEU A 127 14.97 -4.94 -16.58
CA LEU A 127 14.14 -4.18 -15.65
C LEU A 127 14.43 -2.68 -15.76
N ALA A 128 15.68 -2.27 -15.98
CA ALA A 128 16.04 -0.88 -16.20
C ALA A 128 15.42 -0.33 -17.50
N GLU A 129 15.50 -1.11 -18.59
CA GLU A 129 14.85 -0.77 -19.86
C GLU A 129 13.34 -0.60 -19.69
N ASP A 130 12.66 -1.57 -19.06
CA ASP A 130 11.20 -1.57 -18.90
C ASP A 130 10.71 -0.45 -17.96
N LEU A 131 11.56 0.01 -17.02
CA LEU A 131 11.27 1.14 -16.12
C LEU A 131 11.64 2.52 -16.71
N ASP A 132 12.27 2.59 -17.89
CA ASP A 132 12.86 3.80 -18.46
C ASP A 132 13.91 4.44 -17.51
N LEU A 133 14.74 3.61 -16.87
CA LEU A 133 15.78 4.04 -15.96
C LEU A 133 17.17 3.78 -16.57
N PRO A 134 18.17 4.63 -16.26
CA PRO A 134 19.56 4.28 -16.48
C PRO A 134 19.94 2.99 -15.73
N GLU A 135 20.78 2.13 -16.32
CA GLU A 135 21.19 0.84 -15.73
C GLU A 135 21.77 1.02 -14.31
N GLU A 136 22.55 2.08 -14.07
CA GLU A 136 23.14 2.36 -12.75
C GLU A 136 22.10 2.72 -11.67
N ARG A 137 20.84 2.86 -12.03
CA ARG A 137 19.73 3.07 -11.09
C ARG A 137 18.93 1.82 -10.79
N VAL A 138 19.25 0.71 -11.45
CA VAL A 138 18.70 -0.60 -11.12
C VAL A 138 19.86 -1.51 -10.70
N ALA A 139 19.93 -1.85 -9.44
CA ALA A 139 21.09 -2.55 -8.89
C ALA A 139 20.69 -3.75 -8.04
N LEU A 140 21.35 -4.88 -8.31
CA LEU A 140 21.35 -6.03 -7.41
C LEU A 140 22.16 -5.66 -6.15
N ARG A 141 21.53 -5.83 -4.98
CA ARG A 141 22.12 -5.51 -3.68
C ARG A 141 22.49 -6.77 -2.92
N GLY A 142 23.72 -6.82 -2.42
CA GLY A 142 24.25 -7.99 -1.75
C GLY A 142 25.35 -7.66 -0.76
N GLU A 143 26.60 -7.86 -1.13
CA GLU A 143 27.75 -7.74 -0.23
C GLU A 143 27.87 -6.34 0.39
N GLU A 144 27.62 -5.29 -0.39
CA GLU A 144 27.76 -3.90 0.04
C GLU A 144 26.74 -3.48 1.11
N VAL A 145 25.53 -4.06 1.09
CA VAL A 145 24.51 -3.77 2.11
C VAL A 145 24.68 -4.65 3.35
N LEU A 146 25.48 -5.69 3.27
CA LEU A 146 25.85 -6.58 4.36
C LEU A 146 27.21 -6.23 4.95
N GLY A 147 27.76 -5.03 4.67
CA GLY A 147 29.08 -4.59 5.11
C GLY A 147 29.30 -4.72 6.61
N ASP A 148 28.32 -4.30 7.40
CA ASP A 148 28.36 -4.33 8.87
C ASP A 148 28.02 -5.68 9.49
N VAL A 149 27.66 -6.68 8.67
CA VAL A 149 27.33 -8.04 9.13
C VAL A 149 28.61 -8.87 9.17
N THR A 150 28.91 -9.45 10.33
CA THR A 150 30.02 -10.39 10.51
C THR A 150 29.47 -11.81 10.57
N PHE A 151 29.96 -12.69 9.70
CA PHE A 151 29.66 -14.11 9.74
C PHE A 151 30.70 -14.80 10.58
N GLU A 152 30.29 -15.60 11.56
CA GLU A 152 31.22 -16.43 12.37
C GLU A 152 31.72 -17.67 11.61
N GLN A 153 31.02 -18.05 10.54
CA GLN A 153 31.38 -19.17 9.66
C GLN A 153 32.14 -18.63 8.46
N GLU A 154 33.33 -19.15 8.22
CA GLU A 154 34.25 -18.72 7.15
C GLU A 154 33.74 -19.03 5.73
N ASP A 155 32.88 -20.06 5.59
CA ASP A 155 32.39 -20.55 4.30
C ASP A 155 31.20 -19.78 3.74
N ILE A 156 30.60 -18.87 4.53
CA ILE A 156 29.42 -18.10 4.11
C ILE A 156 29.85 -16.83 3.40
N LYS A 157 29.50 -16.73 2.12
CA LYS A 157 29.69 -15.50 1.34
C LYS A 157 28.50 -14.55 1.53
N LYS A 158 28.79 -13.25 1.56
CA LYS A 158 27.78 -12.20 1.55
C LYS A 158 27.09 -12.19 0.19
N ASP A 159 25.83 -12.56 0.17
CA ASP A 159 25.07 -12.88 -1.03
C ASP A 159 23.71 -12.13 -1.00
N PRO A 160 23.20 -11.66 -2.16
CA PRO A 160 21.85 -11.09 -2.26
C PRO A 160 20.74 -11.93 -1.62
N LEU A 161 20.87 -13.26 -1.66
CA LEU A 161 19.94 -14.20 -1.02
C LEU A 161 19.82 -13.98 0.51
N LEU A 162 20.88 -13.47 1.16
CA LEU A 162 20.92 -13.30 2.61
C LEU A 162 20.40 -11.94 3.06
N VAL A 163 20.18 -10.99 2.16
CA VAL A 163 19.77 -9.62 2.52
C VAL A 163 18.43 -9.61 3.24
N THR A 164 17.43 -10.25 2.68
CA THR A 164 16.09 -10.31 3.28
C THR A 164 16.05 -11.10 4.59
N PRO A 165 16.57 -12.31 4.71
CA PRO A 165 16.62 -13.04 5.98
C PRO A 165 17.35 -12.28 7.10
N ILE A 166 18.49 -11.66 6.78
CA ILE A 166 19.25 -10.87 7.75
C ILE A 166 18.47 -9.62 8.14
N GLY A 167 17.83 -8.93 7.18
CA GLY A 167 16.97 -7.77 7.42
C GLY A 167 15.79 -8.09 8.34
N ILE A 168 15.16 -9.27 8.17
CA ILE A 168 14.10 -9.76 9.05
C ILE A 168 14.65 -9.97 10.47
N CYS A 169 15.83 -10.58 10.62
CA CYS A 169 16.44 -10.77 11.92
C CYS A 169 16.79 -9.45 12.61
N LEU A 170 17.40 -8.51 11.89
CA LEU A 170 17.74 -7.18 12.43
C LEU A 170 16.47 -6.43 12.86
N ASN A 171 15.45 -6.41 12.01
CA ASN A 171 14.17 -5.80 12.33
C ASN A 171 13.51 -6.42 13.56
N TYR A 172 13.59 -7.75 13.73
CA TYR A 172 13.09 -8.44 14.92
C TYR A 172 13.81 -7.97 16.20
N TYR A 173 15.13 -7.79 16.16
CA TYR A 173 15.90 -7.32 17.31
C TYR A 173 15.65 -5.84 17.60
N ASP A 174 15.56 -5.01 16.57
CA ASP A 174 15.22 -3.59 16.71
C ASP A 174 13.80 -3.42 17.26
N GLN A 175 12.84 -4.20 16.76
CA GLN A 175 11.45 -4.17 17.21
C GLN A 175 11.25 -4.67 18.64
N ARG A 176 12.14 -5.46 19.21
CA ARG A 176 12.03 -5.89 20.62
C ARG A 176 11.97 -4.72 21.59
N ASN A 177 12.53 -3.59 21.23
CA ASN A 177 12.52 -2.36 22.04
C ASN A 177 11.50 -1.32 21.57
N ASN A 178 10.82 -1.53 20.44
CA ASN A 178 9.98 -0.52 19.80
C ASN A 178 8.48 -0.83 19.90
N PHE A 179 8.06 -1.53 20.94
CA PHE A 179 6.64 -1.63 21.23
C PHE A 179 6.30 -0.81 22.46
N ILE A 180 5.23 -0.04 22.36
CA ILE A 180 4.61 0.57 23.51
C ILE A 180 3.31 -0.17 23.84
N MET A 181 3.04 -0.28 25.13
CA MET A 181 1.74 -0.72 25.64
C MET A 181 0.94 0.51 26.01
N VAL A 182 -0.29 0.59 25.52
CA VAL A 182 -1.26 1.61 25.92
C VAL A 182 -2.56 0.95 26.35
N ARG A 183 -3.39 1.67 27.09
CA ARG A 183 -4.75 1.24 27.41
C ARG A 183 -5.73 2.07 26.59
N PHE A 184 -6.50 1.44 25.72
CA PHE A 184 -7.50 2.07 24.87
C PHE A 184 -8.89 1.61 25.28
N ASN A 185 -9.74 2.55 25.72
CA ASN A 185 -11.08 2.27 26.25
C ASN A 185 -11.12 1.12 27.28
N GLY A 186 -10.07 1.05 28.15
CA GLY A 186 -9.93 0.02 29.17
C GLY A 186 -9.19 -1.25 28.74
N GLU A 187 -9.01 -1.50 27.45
CA GLU A 187 -8.30 -2.65 26.91
C GLU A 187 -6.80 -2.35 26.70
N ARG A 188 -5.94 -3.32 27.00
CA ARG A 188 -4.50 -3.20 26.75
C ARG A 188 -4.21 -3.56 25.32
N ILE A 189 -3.62 -2.65 24.58
CA ILE A 189 -3.15 -2.87 23.21
C ILE A 189 -1.64 -2.66 23.10
N LYS A 190 -1.02 -3.43 22.22
CA LYS A 190 0.40 -3.35 21.90
C LYS A 190 0.55 -2.67 20.56
N LEU A 191 1.29 -1.58 20.50
CA LEU A 191 1.55 -0.80 19.29
C LEU A 191 3.03 -0.85 18.94
N TYR A 192 3.33 -0.95 17.65
CA TYR A 192 4.69 -0.79 17.14
C TYR A 192 5.06 0.69 17.15
N ASP A 193 6.06 1.06 17.93
CA ASP A 193 6.51 2.44 18.06
C ASP A 193 7.49 2.81 16.94
N ASN A 194 7.02 3.62 16.03
CA ASN A 194 7.82 4.25 14.97
C ASN A 194 8.26 5.68 15.32
N ASN A 195 8.19 6.03 16.62
CA ASN A 195 8.44 7.37 17.17
C ASN A 195 7.50 8.47 16.65
N ARG A 196 6.38 8.10 16.03
CA ARG A 196 5.36 9.01 15.48
C ARG A 196 3.93 8.57 15.77
N LEU A 197 3.76 7.62 16.68
CA LEU A 197 2.44 7.12 17.04
C LEU A 197 1.59 8.22 17.66
N THR A 198 0.33 8.25 17.24
CA THR A 198 -0.71 9.16 17.74
C THR A 198 -1.92 8.38 18.24
N ILE A 199 -2.85 9.06 18.89
CA ILE A 199 -4.08 8.44 19.39
C ILE A 199 -4.89 7.80 18.25
N VAL A 200 -4.87 8.36 17.04
CA VAL A 200 -5.56 7.74 15.89
C VAL A 200 -4.96 6.37 15.52
N ASP A 201 -3.64 6.18 15.66
CA ASP A 201 -3.01 4.89 15.41
C ASP A 201 -3.46 3.84 16.41
N ALA A 202 -3.61 4.24 17.69
CA ALA A 202 -4.16 3.36 18.72
C ALA A 202 -5.63 3.01 18.46
N ALA A 203 -6.44 3.98 18.01
CA ALA A 203 -7.83 3.75 17.67
C ALA A 203 -7.98 2.76 16.52
N LEU A 204 -7.18 2.93 15.44
CA LEU A 204 -7.16 2.03 14.29
C LEU A 204 -6.75 0.60 14.69
N GLN A 205 -5.69 0.47 15.48
CA GLN A 205 -5.20 -0.83 15.95
C GLN A 205 -6.21 -1.53 16.88
N ALA A 206 -6.96 -0.75 17.67
CA ALA A 206 -8.03 -1.26 18.52
C ALA A 206 -9.30 -1.62 17.73
N GLY A 207 -9.36 -1.33 16.42
CA GLY A 207 -10.54 -1.56 15.59
C GLY A 207 -11.67 -0.55 15.86
N PHE A 208 -11.35 0.63 16.42
CA PHE A 208 -12.34 1.69 16.62
C PHE A 208 -12.83 2.21 15.26
N PRO A 209 -14.16 2.33 15.03
CA PRO A 209 -14.68 2.72 13.73
C PRO A 209 -14.24 4.14 13.33
N ASN A 210 -13.62 4.27 12.16
CA ASN A 210 -13.15 5.57 11.65
C ASN A 210 -14.26 6.61 11.54
N ASP A 211 -15.46 6.17 11.23
CA ASP A 211 -16.62 7.02 11.05
C ASP A 211 -17.20 7.53 12.39
N GLU A 212 -16.73 7.02 13.52
CA GLU A 212 -17.04 7.47 14.87
C GLU A 212 -15.99 8.43 15.45
N LEU A 213 -14.89 8.67 14.73
CA LEU A 213 -13.89 9.67 15.11
C LEU A 213 -14.28 11.10 14.68
N PHE A 214 -15.09 11.23 13.65
CA PHE A 214 -15.43 12.53 13.05
C PHE A 214 -16.94 12.79 13.08
N PRO A 215 -17.37 14.02 13.38
CA PRO A 215 -18.78 14.35 13.44
C PRO A 215 -19.45 14.16 12.08
N LYS A 216 -20.63 13.57 12.09
CA LYS A 216 -21.47 13.39 10.90
C LYS A 216 -22.51 14.50 10.83
N ARG A 217 -22.79 14.98 9.62
CA ARG A 217 -23.95 15.85 9.41
C ARG A 217 -25.21 15.02 9.39
N GLY A 218 -26.29 15.61 9.92
CA GLY A 218 -27.62 15.06 9.79
C GLY A 218 -28.05 14.94 8.33
N THR A 219 -29.07 14.16 8.10
CA THR A 219 -29.60 13.88 6.76
C THR A 219 -30.01 15.20 6.06
N PRO A 220 -29.52 15.50 4.85
CA PRO A 220 -29.93 16.67 4.10
C PRO A 220 -31.30 16.50 3.47
N ILE A 221 -31.98 17.60 3.20
CA ILE A 221 -33.21 17.66 2.39
C ILE A 221 -32.85 18.19 1.01
N ASN A 222 -33.23 17.44 -0.02
CA ASN A 222 -33.18 17.87 -1.41
C ASN A 222 -34.59 18.10 -1.90
N PHE A 223 -34.85 19.29 -2.45
CA PHE A 223 -36.14 19.66 -3.01
C PHE A 223 -35.96 20.62 -4.18
N THR A 224 -37.03 20.87 -4.89
CA THR A 224 -37.05 21.84 -5.99
C THR A 224 -38.07 22.92 -5.70
N VAL A 225 -37.71 24.17 -6.03
CA VAL A 225 -38.61 25.31 -5.96
C VAL A 225 -38.70 25.93 -7.36
N ASN A 226 -39.88 25.94 -7.95
CA ASN A 226 -40.08 26.43 -9.31
C ASN A 226 -39.10 25.83 -10.35
N GLY A 227 -38.79 24.52 -10.21
CA GLY A 227 -37.86 23.82 -11.10
C GLY A 227 -36.37 23.99 -10.75
N VAL A 228 -36.02 24.80 -9.75
CA VAL A 228 -34.63 24.99 -9.30
C VAL A 228 -34.34 24.07 -8.11
N ALA A 229 -33.33 23.22 -8.24
CA ALA A 229 -32.90 22.33 -7.18
C ALA A 229 -32.30 23.09 -6.00
N ARG A 230 -32.67 22.69 -4.79
CA ARG A 230 -32.18 23.23 -3.52
C ARG A 230 -31.72 22.11 -2.59
N LEU A 231 -30.67 22.39 -1.82
CA LEU A 231 -30.12 21.50 -0.81
C LEU A 231 -30.10 22.25 0.53
N VAL A 232 -30.74 21.69 1.52
CA VAL A 232 -30.61 22.13 2.92
C VAL A 232 -29.81 21.04 3.67
N ARG A 233 -28.67 21.42 4.22
CA ARG A 233 -27.79 20.48 4.95
C ARG A 233 -28.31 20.34 6.38
N GLY A 234 -28.23 19.10 6.91
CA GLY A 234 -28.48 18.86 8.32
C GLY A 234 -27.43 19.53 9.22
N GLU A 235 -27.71 19.60 10.49
CA GLU A 235 -26.81 20.14 11.49
C GLU A 235 -25.52 19.28 11.57
N ALA A 236 -24.42 19.86 12.02
CA ALA A 236 -23.21 19.11 12.32
C ALA A 236 -23.40 18.41 13.66
N GLY A 237 -23.00 17.16 13.74
CA GLY A 237 -22.90 16.46 15.03
C GLY A 237 -21.68 16.93 15.83
N ASP A 238 -21.55 16.44 17.05
CA ASP A 238 -20.40 16.69 17.91
C ASP A 238 -19.24 15.78 17.54
N GLY A 239 -18.01 16.31 17.63
CA GLY A 239 -16.79 15.52 17.43
C GLY A 239 -16.59 14.50 18.55
N ALA A 240 -15.81 13.45 18.28
CA ALA A 240 -15.41 12.51 19.30
C ALA A 240 -14.72 13.22 20.47
N VAL A 241 -15.06 12.85 21.69
CA VAL A 241 -14.36 13.35 22.89
C VAL A 241 -13.18 12.43 23.18
N VAL A 242 -12.00 13.00 23.12
CA VAL A 242 -10.74 12.25 23.31
C VAL A 242 -10.07 12.73 24.56
N THR A 243 -9.70 11.78 25.42
CA THR A 243 -8.87 12.05 26.60
C THR A 243 -7.66 11.12 26.62
N MET A 244 -6.54 11.64 27.10
CA MET A 244 -5.34 10.87 27.37
C MET A 244 -4.88 11.14 28.81
N ASN A 245 -4.75 10.09 29.61
CA ASN A 245 -4.39 10.16 31.04
C ASN A 245 -5.33 11.10 31.80
N GLY A 246 -6.65 11.05 31.50
CA GLY A 246 -7.69 11.87 32.11
C GLY A 246 -7.71 13.35 31.70
N LYS A 247 -6.89 13.77 30.73
CA LYS A 247 -6.86 15.14 30.20
C LYS A 247 -7.39 15.19 28.77
N PRO A 248 -8.08 16.28 28.40
CA PRO A 248 -8.50 16.47 27.00
C PRO A 248 -7.32 16.38 26.04
N ALA A 249 -7.48 15.65 24.95
CA ALA A 249 -6.48 15.42 23.94
C ALA A 249 -7.09 15.48 22.53
N SER A 250 -6.24 15.51 21.51
CA SER A 250 -6.62 15.39 20.11
C SER A 250 -6.27 14.00 19.60
N ILE A 251 -6.97 13.53 18.57
CA ILE A 251 -6.62 12.28 17.87
C ILE A 251 -5.18 12.29 17.33
N ASN A 252 -4.60 13.46 17.09
CA ASN A 252 -3.22 13.66 16.62
C ASN A 252 -2.20 13.82 17.77
N THR A 253 -2.64 13.70 19.04
CA THR A 253 -1.72 13.78 20.17
C THR A 253 -0.77 12.59 20.15
N PRO A 254 0.57 12.82 20.24
CA PRO A 254 1.55 11.76 20.31
C PRO A 254 1.30 10.84 21.50
N LEU A 255 1.53 9.54 21.29
CA LEU A 255 1.40 8.53 22.35
C LEU A 255 2.68 8.40 23.15
N GLU A 256 2.52 8.18 24.44
CA GLU A 256 3.58 7.80 25.35
C GLU A 256 3.34 6.36 25.85
N PRO A 257 4.39 5.61 26.20
CA PRO A 257 4.24 4.28 26.80
C PRO A 257 3.34 4.33 28.05
N ASN A 258 2.43 3.34 28.15
CA ASN A 258 1.43 3.22 29.22
C ASN A 258 0.37 4.32 29.29
N SER A 259 0.19 5.11 28.23
CA SER A 259 -0.93 6.07 28.15
C SER A 259 -2.28 5.37 28.26
N GLU A 260 -3.19 5.99 29.00
CA GLU A 260 -4.59 5.61 29.05
C GLU A 260 -5.41 6.53 28.14
N ILE A 261 -6.01 5.95 27.10
CA ILE A 261 -6.76 6.66 26.07
C ILE A 261 -8.22 6.28 26.20
N VAL A 262 -9.09 7.28 26.29
CA VAL A 262 -10.53 7.10 26.22
C VAL A 262 -11.07 7.94 25.06
N ILE A 263 -11.81 7.30 24.16
CA ILE A 263 -12.52 7.96 23.07
C ILE A 263 -14.01 7.66 23.23
N GLU A 264 -14.79 8.74 23.39
CA GLU A 264 -16.23 8.68 23.25
C GLU A 264 -16.59 8.99 21.80
N PRO A 265 -17.42 8.17 21.15
CA PRO A 265 -17.76 8.34 19.74
C PRO A 265 -18.34 9.71 19.39
N SER A 266 -18.07 10.19 18.19
CA SER A 266 -18.74 11.34 17.61
C SER A 266 -20.23 11.08 17.40
N THR A 267 -21.01 12.13 17.34
CA THR A 267 -22.46 12.03 17.08
C THR A 267 -22.81 12.43 15.66
N ALA A 268 -23.99 12.03 15.20
CA ALA A 268 -24.63 12.58 14.03
C ALA A 268 -25.48 13.80 14.44
N GLY A 269 -25.40 14.86 13.65
CA GLY A 269 -26.28 16.03 13.85
C GLY A 269 -27.72 15.74 13.48
N GLU A 270 -28.60 16.66 13.84
CA GLU A 270 -30.02 16.55 13.50
C GLU A 270 -30.23 16.65 11.99
N ALA A 271 -31.24 15.92 11.51
CA ALA A 271 -31.65 15.99 10.11
C ALA A 271 -32.11 17.43 9.76
N ALA A 272 -31.87 17.81 8.52
CA ALA A 272 -32.33 19.12 8.05
C ALA A 272 -33.84 19.25 8.21
N VAL A 273 -34.29 20.40 8.74
CA VAL A 273 -35.68 20.79 8.78
C VAL A 273 -35.79 22.11 8.02
N TYR A 274 -36.69 22.17 7.07
CA TYR A 274 -36.91 23.39 6.30
C TYR A 274 -38.42 23.65 6.16
N LYS A 275 -38.84 24.83 6.57
CA LYS A 275 -40.24 25.22 6.53
C LYS A 275 -40.49 26.04 5.26
N ILE A 276 -41.66 25.89 4.66
CA ILE A 276 -42.09 26.68 3.48
C ILE A 276 -42.02 28.19 3.77
N SER A 277 -42.28 28.61 4.99
CA SER A 277 -42.21 30.02 5.42
C SER A 277 -40.79 30.60 5.39
N GLN A 278 -39.76 29.78 5.22
CA GLN A 278 -38.37 30.22 5.08
C GLN A 278 -37.96 30.45 3.62
N LEU A 279 -38.84 30.10 2.67
CA LEU A 279 -38.59 30.34 1.25
C LEU A 279 -38.83 31.84 0.94
N ASP A 280 -37.84 32.47 0.32
CA ASP A 280 -37.95 33.84 -0.15
C ASP A 280 -39.09 33.99 -1.15
N GLU A 281 -39.27 33.01 -2.03
CA GLU A 281 -40.34 32.95 -3.01
C GLU A 281 -41.73 32.93 -2.36
N TYR A 282 -41.87 32.26 -1.21
CA TYR A 282 -43.12 32.26 -0.43
C TYR A 282 -43.33 33.60 0.23
N ASN A 283 -42.33 34.18 0.89
CA ASN A 283 -42.44 35.45 1.61
C ASN A 283 -42.71 36.66 0.69
N HIS A 284 -42.17 36.61 -0.54
CA HIS A 284 -42.39 37.66 -1.54
C HIS A 284 -43.57 37.39 -2.47
N SER A 285 -44.34 36.32 -2.27
CA SER A 285 -45.46 35.91 -3.14
C SER A 285 -46.82 36.45 -2.72
N VAL A 286 -46.85 37.67 -2.22
CA VAL A 286 -48.13 38.33 -1.87
C VAL A 286 -48.74 39.02 -3.08
N ILE A 287 -50.00 38.73 -3.40
CA ILE A 287 -50.78 39.44 -4.41
C ILE A 287 -51.69 40.41 -3.69
N THR A 288 -51.63 41.69 -4.09
CA THR A 288 -52.43 42.69 -3.54
C THR A 288 -53.57 43.06 -4.52
N PHE A 289 -54.83 42.99 -4.07
CA PHE A 289 -55.97 43.34 -4.82
C PHE A 289 -56.58 44.60 -4.20
N ILE A 290 -57.30 45.38 -5.01
CA ILE A 290 -58.14 46.46 -4.56
C ILE A 290 -59.60 46.01 -4.77
N ILE A 291 -60.30 45.75 -3.68
CA ILE A 291 -61.72 45.37 -3.71
C ILE A 291 -62.53 46.48 -3.03
N ASN A 292 -63.45 47.12 -3.77
CA ASN A 292 -64.25 48.22 -3.28
C ASN A 292 -63.44 49.36 -2.62
N GLY A 293 -62.29 49.69 -3.22
CA GLY A 293 -61.38 50.72 -2.71
C GLY A 293 -60.53 50.32 -1.51
N ARG A 294 -60.64 49.08 -1.01
CA ARG A 294 -59.81 48.53 0.07
C ARG A 294 -58.73 47.67 -0.48
N ARG A 295 -57.49 47.83 0.02
CA ARG A 295 -56.39 47.01 -0.33
C ARG A 295 -56.47 45.70 0.48
N VAL A 296 -56.51 44.55 -0.22
CA VAL A 296 -56.53 43.21 0.34
C VAL A 296 -55.28 42.48 -0.18
N SER A 297 -54.41 41.98 0.73
CA SER A 297 -53.24 41.23 0.39
C SER A 297 -53.47 39.74 0.70
N CYS A 298 -53.27 38.89 -0.29
CA CYS A 298 -53.44 37.46 -0.16
C CYS A 298 -52.13 36.80 -0.49
N PRO A 299 -51.66 35.79 0.31
CA PRO A 299 -50.55 34.97 -0.06
C PRO A 299 -50.90 34.15 -1.29
N ARG A 300 -49.90 33.84 -2.14
CA ARG A 300 -50.08 32.91 -3.26
C ARG A 300 -50.22 31.49 -2.72
N PHE A 301 -50.91 30.66 -3.46
CA PHE A 301 -50.96 29.23 -3.16
C PHE A 301 -49.59 28.60 -3.41
N VAL A 302 -49.22 27.67 -2.54
CA VAL A 302 -48.08 26.80 -2.70
C VAL A 302 -48.58 25.40 -2.96
N GLN A 303 -48.07 24.78 -4.00
CA GLN A 303 -48.37 23.40 -4.31
C GLN A 303 -47.12 22.57 -3.89
N VAL A 304 -47.32 21.57 -3.06
CA VAL A 304 -46.25 20.66 -2.59
C VAL A 304 -46.53 19.30 -3.16
N ASN A 305 -45.56 18.74 -3.92
CA ASN A 305 -45.68 17.43 -4.59
C ASN A 305 -46.93 17.31 -5.47
N GLY A 306 -47.42 18.38 -6.02
CA GLY A 306 -48.58 18.38 -6.92
C GLY A 306 -49.94 18.54 -6.23
N GLU A 307 -49.99 18.74 -4.88
CA GLU A 307 -51.16 19.00 -4.08
C GLU A 307 -51.21 20.44 -3.59
#